data_3a5f3dac35c5383b82780e6d2b54d985
#
_entry.id   3a5f3dac35c5383b82780e6d2b54d985
#
_cell.length_a   1.000
_cell.length_b   1.000
_cell.length_c   1.000
_cell.angle_alpha   90.00
_cell.angle_beta   90.00
_cell.angle_gamma   90.00
#
_symmetry.space_group_name_H-M   'P 1'
#
loop_
_entity.id
_entity.type
_entity.pdbx_description
1 polymer ?
#
loop_
_entity_poly.entity_id
_entity_poly.type
_entity_poly.pdbx_seq_one_letter_code
_entity_poly.pdbx_strand_id
1 'polypeptide(L)'
;MRIGRWWSEGGDEDTLVIFSLTVLCDHPIEALTPLRVLTMAGGKPRAADDVCYDIGETTFEEGNWQTRADKLDAAVNAALDRLDATGVDPEEMHRPDVFIKAFFTFGSGAETISADIVERLARYHATICIDA
;
A
#
# COMPACT_ATOMS: atom_id res chain seq x y z
N MET A 1 32.42 -0.45 -13.83
CA MET A 1 31.17 -0.47 -13.13
C MET A 1 30.05 0.10 -13.98
N ARG A 2 28.88 -0.44 -13.88
CA ARG A 2 27.81 -0.19 -14.85
C ARG A 2 26.64 0.60 -14.26
N ILE A 3 26.92 1.50 -13.34
CA ILE A 3 25.88 2.27 -12.65
C ILE A 3 24.96 3.02 -13.62
N GLY A 4 25.53 3.77 -14.55
CA GLY A 4 24.72 4.52 -15.51
C GLY A 4 23.88 3.61 -16.39
N ARG A 5 24.43 2.50 -16.80
CA ARG A 5 23.75 1.51 -17.59
C ARG A 5 22.63 0.82 -16.78
N TRP A 6 22.92 0.57 -15.52
CA TRP A 6 21.94 -0.01 -14.61
C TRP A 6 20.72 0.89 -14.45
N TRP A 7 20.92 2.19 -14.41
CA TRP A 7 19.83 3.15 -14.36
C TRP A 7 19.01 3.20 -15.66
N SER A 8 19.67 3.05 -16.79
CA SER A 8 19.06 3.29 -18.09
C SER A 8 18.52 2.04 -18.76
N GLU A 9 18.87 0.87 -18.28
CA GLU A 9 18.51 -0.40 -18.88
C GLU A 9 17.32 -1.09 -18.22
N GLY A 10 16.46 -0.37 -17.53
CA GLY A 10 15.23 -0.95 -17.07
C GLY A 10 14.47 -1.46 -18.27
N GLY A 11 14.27 -2.76 -18.39
CA GLY A 11 13.40 -3.33 -19.39
C GLY A 11 11.96 -2.98 -19.06
N ASP A 12 11.03 -3.30 -19.95
CA ASP A 12 9.63 -3.01 -19.71
C ASP A 12 9.10 -3.69 -18.44
N GLU A 13 9.60 -4.87 -18.12
CA GLU A 13 9.26 -5.59 -16.89
C GLU A 13 9.71 -4.86 -15.62
N ASP A 14 10.72 -3.98 -15.72
CA ASP A 14 11.25 -3.23 -14.59
C ASP A 14 10.45 -1.94 -14.31
N THR A 15 9.46 -1.64 -15.13
CA THR A 15 8.65 -0.43 -15.01
C THR A 15 7.35 -0.64 -14.24
N LEU A 16 7.03 -1.89 -13.91
CA LEU A 16 5.79 -2.24 -13.24
C LEU A 16 5.85 -1.87 -11.76
N VAL A 17 4.80 -1.21 -11.29
CA VAL A 17 4.60 -0.91 -9.89
C VAL A 17 3.20 -1.35 -9.48
N ILE A 18 3.11 -2.08 -8.38
CA ILE A 18 1.85 -2.47 -7.76
C ILE A 18 1.86 -1.96 -6.33
N PHE A 19 0.79 -1.30 -5.94
CA PHE A 19 0.59 -0.84 -4.58
C PHE A 19 -0.79 -1.25 -4.10
N SER A 20 -0.88 -1.71 -2.86
CA SER A 20 -2.16 -1.91 -2.19
C SER A 20 -2.07 -1.51 -0.73
N LEU A 21 -3.19 -1.01 -0.20
CA LEU A 21 -3.33 -0.71 1.21
C LEU A 21 -4.57 -1.41 1.73
N THR A 22 -4.39 -2.29 2.69
CA THR A 22 -5.47 -3.09 3.28
C THR A 22 -5.42 -3.03 4.80
N VAL A 23 -6.58 -3.17 5.42
CA VAL A 23 -6.70 -3.28 6.88
C VAL A 23 -7.32 -4.63 7.20
N LEU A 24 -6.58 -5.43 7.95
CA LEU A 24 -7.01 -6.76 8.39
C LEU A 24 -7.28 -6.72 9.89
N CYS A 25 -8.44 -7.19 10.31
CA CYS A 25 -8.78 -7.19 11.73
C CYS A 25 -9.71 -8.36 12.08
N ASP A 26 -9.68 -8.77 13.36
CA ASP A 26 -10.53 -9.84 13.87
C ASP A 26 -11.97 -9.37 14.11
N HIS A 27 -12.16 -8.09 14.34
CA HIS A 27 -13.46 -7.48 14.59
C HIS A 27 -13.65 -6.24 13.73
N PRO A 28 -14.85 -6.02 13.17
CA PRO A 28 -15.11 -4.85 12.34
C PRO A 28 -14.75 -3.54 13.03
N ILE A 29 -14.32 -2.58 12.24
CA ILE A 29 -14.08 -1.21 12.67
C ILE A 29 -15.20 -0.35 12.10
N GLU A 30 -16.02 0.22 12.97
CA GLU A 30 -17.23 0.92 12.55
C GLU A 30 -16.96 2.04 11.55
N ALA A 31 -15.93 2.83 11.78
CA ALA A 31 -15.58 3.92 10.88
C ALA A 31 -15.23 3.46 9.47
N LEU A 32 -14.79 2.21 9.31
CA LEU A 32 -14.41 1.66 8.01
C LEU A 32 -15.57 0.99 7.28
N THR A 33 -16.77 1.00 7.84
CA THR A 33 -17.96 0.38 7.22
C THR A 33 -18.20 0.79 5.78
N PRO A 34 -17.98 2.07 5.36
CA PRO A 34 -18.18 2.46 3.96
C PRO A 34 -17.19 1.85 2.98
N LEU A 35 -16.09 1.29 3.45
CA LEU A 35 -15.05 0.76 2.59
C LEU A 35 -15.39 -0.63 2.08
N ARG A 36 -14.80 -0.97 0.93
CA ARG A 36 -14.96 -2.29 0.34
C ARG A 36 -14.33 -3.36 1.23
N VAL A 37 -15.03 -4.46 1.41
CA VAL A 37 -14.54 -5.61 2.16
C VAL A 37 -14.11 -6.71 1.19
N LEU A 38 -12.94 -7.27 1.42
CA LEU A 38 -12.43 -8.41 0.66
C LEU A 38 -12.81 -9.71 1.38
N THR A 39 -13.28 -10.69 0.62
CA THR A 39 -13.71 -12.00 1.19
C THR A 39 -12.55 -12.96 1.37
N MET A 40 -11.39 -12.65 0.79
CA MET A 40 -10.22 -13.52 0.81
C MET A 40 -8.99 -12.70 1.19
N ALA A 41 -8.06 -13.32 1.87
CA ALA A 41 -6.77 -12.73 2.18
C ALA A 41 -5.69 -13.68 1.69
N GLY A 42 -4.83 -13.20 0.77
CA GLY A 42 -3.76 -14.01 0.20
C GLY A 42 -4.27 -15.26 -0.50
N GLY A 43 -5.43 -15.21 -1.14
CA GLY A 43 -6.03 -16.32 -1.86
C GLY A 43 -6.67 -17.39 -0.97
N LYS A 44 -6.78 -17.15 0.33
CA LYS A 44 -7.37 -18.10 1.26
C LYS A 44 -8.64 -17.53 1.91
N PRO A 45 -9.63 -18.35 2.20
CA PRO A 45 -10.78 -17.91 2.98
C PRO A 45 -10.33 -17.40 4.35
N ARG A 46 -10.95 -16.33 4.78
CA ARG A 46 -10.67 -15.77 6.10
C ARG A 46 -11.48 -16.51 7.16
N ALA A 47 -11.06 -16.38 8.42
CA ALA A 47 -11.87 -16.84 9.53
C ALA A 47 -13.22 -16.10 9.54
N ALA A 48 -14.25 -16.70 10.11
CA ALA A 48 -15.62 -16.20 9.99
C ALA A 48 -15.80 -14.76 10.50
N ASP A 49 -15.05 -14.37 11.53
CA ASP A 49 -15.17 -13.04 12.13
C ASP A 49 -14.14 -12.03 11.59
N ASP A 50 -13.19 -12.50 10.79
CA ASP A 50 -12.16 -11.63 10.24
C ASP A 50 -12.72 -10.72 9.15
N VAL A 51 -12.22 -9.49 9.12
CA VAL A 51 -12.57 -8.50 8.10
C VAL A 51 -11.32 -7.97 7.45
N CYS A 52 -11.35 -7.86 6.13
CA CYS A 52 -10.28 -7.24 5.36
C CYS A 52 -10.85 -6.08 4.55
N TYR A 53 -10.49 -4.87 4.92
CA TYR A 53 -10.91 -3.67 4.20
C TYR A 53 -9.91 -3.31 3.10
N ASP A 54 -10.42 -3.05 1.91
CA ASP A 54 -9.63 -2.57 0.79
C ASP A 54 -9.65 -1.05 0.79
N ILE A 55 -8.51 -0.44 1.12
CA ILE A 55 -8.39 1.02 1.15
C ILE A 55 -8.03 1.56 -0.22
N GLY A 56 -7.19 0.86 -0.96
CA GLY A 56 -6.80 1.25 -2.30
C GLY A 56 -5.84 0.27 -2.94
N GLU A 57 -5.90 0.20 -4.26
CA GLU A 57 -5.02 -0.63 -5.07
C GLU A 57 -4.71 0.11 -6.35
N THR A 58 -3.46 0.07 -6.78
CA THR A 58 -3.01 0.72 -8.00
C THR A 58 -1.95 -0.13 -8.66
N THR A 59 -2.07 -0.29 -9.97
CA THR A 59 -1.07 -0.96 -10.80
C THR A 59 -0.79 -0.06 -11.99
N PHE A 60 0.49 0.21 -12.24
CA PHE A 60 0.88 1.02 -13.39
C PHE A 60 2.26 0.64 -13.91
N GLU A 61 2.55 1.06 -15.12
CA GLU A 61 3.86 0.95 -15.72
C GLU A 61 4.37 2.35 -16.05
N GLU A 62 5.63 2.63 -15.75
CA GLU A 62 6.26 3.89 -16.05
C GLU A 62 7.77 3.73 -16.15
N GLY A 63 8.33 4.06 -17.31
CA GLY A 63 9.77 3.91 -17.56
C GLY A 63 10.62 4.97 -16.91
N ASN A 64 10.10 6.18 -16.71
CA ASN A 64 10.85 7.26 -16.09
C ASN A 64 10.76 7.15 -14.56
N TRP A 65 11.90 7.01 -13.91
CA TRP A 65 11.94 6.77 -12.47
C TRP A 65 11.33 7.92 -11.64
N GLN A 66 11.54 9.16 -12.08
CA GLN A 66 10.98 10.33 -11.39
C GLN A 66 9.45 10.33 -11.48
N THR A 67 8.94 10.14 -12.70
CA THR A 67 7.49 10.08 -12.93
C THR A 67 6.89 8.88 -12.20
N ARG A 68 7.60 7.77 -12.16
CA ARG A 68 7.16 6.57 -11.44
C ARG A 68 7.04 6.85 -9.95
N ALA A 69 8.03 7.53 -9.35
CA ALA A 69 8.00 7.93 -7.95
C ALA A 69 6.83 8.87 -7.66
N ASP A 70 6.58 9.84 -8.54
CA ASP A 70 5.48 10.79 -8.38
C ASP A 70 4.11 10.09 -8.48
N LYS A 71 3.97 9.14 -9.39
CA LYS A 71 2.73 8.36 -9.53
C LYS A 71 2.48 7.50 -8.30
N LEU A 72 3.53 6.90 -7.76
CA LEU A 72 3.43 6.08 -6.56
C LEU A 72 3.01 6.93 -5.36
N ASP A 73 3.65 8.07 -5.16
CA ASP A 73 3.27 9.01 -4.10
C ASP A 73 1.81 9.42 -4.22
N ALA A 74 1.35 9.73 -5.42
CA ALA A 74 -0.04 10.11 -5.66
C ALA A 74 -1.00 8.97 -5.31
N ALA A 75 -0.65 7.74 -5.69
CA ALA A 75 -1.49 6.58 -5.40
C ALA A 75 -1.60 6.29 -3.91
N VAL A 76 -0.48 6.35 -3.20
CA VAL A 76 -0.48 6.12 -1.75
C VAL A 76 -1.22 7.24 -1.03
N ASN A 77 -1.00 8.49 -1.41
CA ASN A 77 -1.73 9.62 -0.83
C ASN A 77 -3.24 9.51 -1.06
N ALA A 78 -3.65 9.09 -2.25
CA ALA A 78 -5.07 8.90 -2.54
C ALA A 78 -5.70 7.84 -1.63
N ALA A 79 -5.01 6.73 -1.40
CA ALA A 79 -5.47 5.69 -0.48
C ALA A 79 -5.56 6.21 0.95
N LEU A 80 -4.52 6.91 1.41
CA LEU A 80 -4.50 7.48 2.75
C LEU A 80 -5.57 8.57 2.93
N ASP A 81 -5.84 9.34 1.88
CA ASP A 81 -6.94 10.33 1.91
C ASP A 81 -8.30 9.64 2.09
N ARG A 82 -8.50 8.49 1.43
CA ARG A 82 -9.73 7.70 1.65
C ARG A 82 -9.83 7.21 3.08
N LEU A 83 -8.74 6.77 3.67
CA LEU A 83 -8.71 6.33 5.06
C LEU A 83 -9.00 7.50 6.00
N ASP A 84 -8.35 8.64 5.77
CA ASP A 84 -8.60 9.86 6.56
C ASP A 84 -10.07 10.29 6.48
N ALA A 85 -10.67 10.18 5.30
CA ALA A 85 -12.07 10.57 5.07
C ALA A 85 -13.06 9.73 5.86
N THR A 86 -12.70 8.52 6.30
CA THR A 86 -13.56 7.70 7.13
C THR A 86 -13.73 8.26 8.54
N GLY A 87 -12.83 9.14 8.96
CA GLY A 87 -12.82 9.66 10.32
C GLY A 87 -12.32 8.66 11.36
N VAL A 88 -11.73 7.54 10.92
CA VAL A 88 -11.21 6.54 11.86
C VAL A 88 -10.12 7.16 12.73
N ASP A 89 -10.19 6.87 14.03
CA ASP A 89 -9.15 7.30 14.96
C ASP A 89 -7.89 6.46 14.71
N PRO A 90 -6.74 7.07 14.40
CA PRO A 90 -5.49 6.32 14.25
C PRO A 90 -5.16 5.41 15.44
N GLU A 91 -5.58 5.78 16.63
CA GLU A 91 -5.36 4.93 17.81
C GLU A 91 -6.09 3.60 17.74
N GLU A 92 -7.22 3.52 17.04
CA GLU A 92 -7.90 2.24 16.82
C GLU A 92 -7.06 1.29 15.99
N MET A 93 -6.19 1.82 15.14
CA MET A 93 -5.32 1.01 14.30
C MET A 93 -4.15 0.40 15.06
N HIS A 94 -3.96 0.80 16.32
CA HIS A 94 -2.95 0.23 17.20
C HIS A 94 -3.48 -0.97 18.00
N ARG A 95 -4.74 -1.35 17.82
CA ARG A 95 -5.28 -2.54 18.48
C ARG A 95 -4.49 -3.78 18.07
N PRO A 96 -4.27 -4.74 19.00
CA PRO A 96 -3.50 -5.95 18.70
C PRO A 96 -4.07 -6.80 17.56
N ASP A 97 -5.39 -6.73 17.32
CA ASP A 97 -6.04 -7.48 16.27
C ASP A 97 -6.01 -6.78 14.91
N VAL A 98 -5.52 -5.56 14.83
CA VAL A 98 -5.50 -4.79 13.59
C VAL A 98 -4.12 -4.86 12.94
N PHE A 99 -4.12 -5.24 11.67
CA PHE A 99 -2.92 -5.25 10.84
C PHE A 99 -3.17 -4.44 9.59
N ILE A 100 -2.46 -3.33 9.44
CA ILE A 100 -2.51 -2.50 8.24
C ILE A 100 -1.30 -2.83 7.40
N LYS A 101 -1.54 -3.22 6.16
CA LYS A 101 -0.49 -3.62 5.24
C LYS A 101 -0.44 -2.67 4.05
N ALA A 102 0.67 -1.97 3.93
CA ALA A 102 1.03 -1.22 2.72
C ALA A 102 1.97 -2.11 1.92
N PHE A 103 1.46 -2.68 0.85
CA PHE A 103 2.19 -3.64 0.02
C PHE A 103 2.66 -2.97 -1.26
N PHE A 104 3.95 -3.11 -1.56
CA PHE A 104 4.57 -2.57 -2.76
C PHE A 104 5.28 -3.69 -3.51
N THR A 105 5.03 -3.78 -4.81
CA THR A 105 5.79 -4.62 -5.72
C THR A 105 6.46 -3.73 -6.74
N PHE A 106 7.76 -3.86 -6.88
CA PHE A 106 8.55 -3.11 -7.85
C PHE A 106 9.21 -4.06 -8.83
N GLY A 107 9.06 -3.77 -10.12
CA GLY A 107 9.76 -4.52 -11.15
C GLY A 107 11.24 -4.20 -11.22
N SER A 108 11.65 -3.02 -10.74
CA SER A 108 13.06 -2.62 -10.72
C SER A 108 13.67 -2.80 -9.33
N GLY A 109 15.00 -2.77 -9.27
CA GLY A 109 15.72 -2.95 -8.03
C GLY A 109 15.80 -1.73 -7.13
N ALA A 110 15.42 -0.54 -7.62
CA ALA A 110 15.55 0.70 -6.85
C ALA A 110 14.35 1.61 -7.07
N GLU A 111 13.64 1.87 -6.01
CA GLU A 111 12.51 2.81 -6.00
C GLU A 111 12.56 3.66 -4.75
N THR A 112 11.87 4.80 -4.79
CA THR A 112 11.81 5.70 -3.65
C THR A 112 10.39 5.80 -3.12
N ILE A 113 10.29 5.81 -1.80
CA ILE A 113 9.06 6.11 -1.07
C ILE A 113 9.38 7.36 -0.26
N SER A 114 8.61 8.43 -0.44
CA SER A 114 8.92 9.71 0.19
C SER A 114 8.77 9.64 1.72
N ALA A 115 9.50 10.50 2.40
CA ALA A 115 9.39 10.62 3.86
C ALA A 115 7.97 10.99 4.30
N ASP A 116 7.29 11.83 3.53
CA ASP A 116 5.91 12.22 3.84
C ASP A 116 4.97 11.02 3.82
N ILE A 117 5.12 10.12 2.86
CA ILE A 117 4.34 8.89 2.78
C ILE A 117 4.65 7.99 3.98
N VAL A 118 5.92 7.84 4.32
CA VAL A 118 6.34 7.01 5.45
C VAL A 118 5.72 7.54 6.75
N GLU A 119 5.72 8.85 6.95
CA GLU A 119 5.10 9.47 8.13
C GLU A 119 3.59 9.25 8.17
N ARG A 120 2.91 9.38 7.05
CA ARG A 120 1.47 9.14 6.98
C ARG A 120 1.12 7.70 7.30
N LEU A 121 1.87 6.75 6.76
CA LEU A 121 1.68 5.33 7.03
C LEU A 121 1.95 5.01 8.51
N ALA A 122 3.01 5.60 9.07
CA ALA A 122 3.37 5.39 10.47
C ALA A 122 2.27 5.88 11.42
N ARG A 123 1.58 6.95 11.07
CA ARG A 123 0.48 7.48 11.88
C ARG A 123 -0.62 6.45 12.10
N TYR A 124 -0.87 5.61 11.11
CA TYR A 124 -1.84 4.53 11.20
C TYR A 124 -1.23 3.22 11.66
N HIS A 125 0.03 3.21 12.04
CA HIS A 125 0.74 2.00 12.47
C HIS A 125 0.82 0.96 11.35
N ALA A 126 0.94 1.42 10.11
CA ALA A 126 0.99 0.52 8.96
C ALA A 126 2.33 -0.19 8.84
N THR A 127 2.26 -1.47 8.48
CA THR A 127 3.45 -2.25 8.13
C THR A 127 3.69 -2.12 6.63
N ILE A 128 4.93 -1.85 6.26
CA ILE A 128 5.34 -1.76 4.85
C ILE A 128 5.92 -3.10 4.44
N CYS A 129 5.32 -3.71 3.41
CA CYS A 129 5.81 -4.94 2.80
C CYS A 129 6.30 -4.62 1.39
N ILE A 130 7.51 -5.01 1.09
CA ILE A 130 8.11 -4.79 -0.24
C ILE A 130 8.46 -6.14 -0.84
N ASP A 131 7.94 -6.36 -2.05
CA ASP A 131 8.26 -7.52 -2.87
C ASP A 131 9.01 -7.00 -4.11
N ALA A 132 10.28 -7.19 -4.11
CA ALA A 132 11.15 -6.68 -5.17
C ALA A 132 11.67 -7.80 -6.08
#